data_6ae0d30d73ccc375ae77158917f72924
#
_entry.id   6ae0d30d73ccc375ae77158917f72924
#
_cell.length_a   1.000
_cell.length_b   1.000
_cell.length_c   1.000
_cell.angle_alpha   90.00
_cell.angle_beta   90.00
_cell.angle_gamma   90.00
#
_symmetry.space_group_name_H-M   'P 1'
#
loop_
_entity.id
_entity.type
_entity.pdbx_description
1 polymer ?
#
loop_
_entity_poly.entity_id
_entity_poly.type
_entity_poly.pdbx_seq_one_letter_code
_entity_poly.pdbx_strand_id
1 'polypeptide(L)'
;MKRGEKLDLETAQNEADLVDGGLRYDLTVPLVRFYSNNGANLPNPFKALQIGPVWRADRPQRGRYRQFYQCDIDILGEPSNLAEIELILATTTTLGKLGFKGFEIRINERRIL
;
A
#
# COMPACT_ATOMS: atom_id res chain seq x y z
N MET A 1 -6.97 9.26 19.13
CA MET A 1 -7.14 9.37 20.59
C MET A 1 -8.03 8.24 21.05
N LYS A 2 -7.77 7.66 22.22
CA LYS A 2 -8.62 6.63 22.83
C LYS A 2 -10.03 7.14 23.07
N ARG A 3 -11.02 6.33 22.78
CA ARG A 3 -12.44 6.67 23.01
C ARG A 3 -12.83 6.28 24.43
N GLY A 4 -13.36 7.25 25.18
CA GLY A 4 -14.00 7.00 26.48
C GLY A 4 -13.08 6.84 27.69
N GLU A 5 -11.78 6.95 27.52
CA GLU A 5 -10.80 6.93 28.61
C GLU A 5 -10.13 8.27 28.80
N LYS A 6 -9.77 8.59 30.05
CA LYS A 6 -8.90 9.75 30.29
C LYS A 6 -7.49 9.44 29.79
N LEU A 7 -6.97 10.30 28.94
CA LEU A 7 -5.57 10.26 28.52
C LEU A 7 -4.70 10.70 29.70
N ASP A 8 -3.82 9.83 30.12
CA ASP A 8 -2.77 10.15 31.06
C ASP A 8 -1.42 10.18 30.34
N LEU A 9 -0.96 11.37 30.03
CA LEU A 9 0.29 11.60 29.32
C LEU A 9 1.51 11.33 30.19
N GLU A 10 1.35 11.41 31.53
CA GLU A 10 2.46 11.20 32.47
C GLU A 10 2.77 9.73 32.66
N THR A 11 1.76 8.86 32.57
CA THR A 11 1.91 7.40 32.75
C THR A 11 2.01 6.61 31.46
N ALA A 12 1.76 7.24 30.30
CA ALA A 12 1.85 6.58 29.01
C ALA A 12 3.29 6.15 28.69
N GLN A 13 3.49 4.86 28.43
CA GLN A 13 4.79 4.27 28.11
C GLN A 13 4.95 3.92 26.63
N ASN A 14 3.84 3.82 25.91
CA ASN A 14 3.83 3.47 24.51
C ASN A 14 2.64 4.11 23.77
N GLU A 15 2.64 4.02 22.47
CA GLU A 15 1.58 4.62 21.62
C GLU A 15 0.20 4.00 21.89
N ALA A 16 0.13 2.72 22.24
CA ALA A 16 -1.14 2.04 22.51
C ALA A 16 -1.87 2.58 23.75
N ASP A 17 -1.14 3.26 24.64
CA ASP A 17 -1.75 3.91 25.81
C ASP A 17 -2.48 5.23 25.44
N LEU A 18 -2.15 5.79 24.27
CA LEU A 18 -2.65 7.09 23.83
C LEU A 18 -3.67 6.99 22.69
N VAL A 19 -3.60 5.95 21.87
CA VAL A 19 -4.40 5.82 20.66
C VAL A 19 -4.98 4.43 20.48
N ASP A 20 -6.18 4.35 19.91
CA ASP A 20 -6.85 3.09 19.55
C ASP A 20 -6.65 2.75 18.07
N GLY A 21 -6.17 3.68 17.29
CA GLY A 21 -5.94 3.49 15.88
C GLY A 21 -5.20 4.66 15.25
N GLY A 22 -4.69 4.45 14.06
CA GLY A 22 -3.98 5.43 13.28
C GLY A 22 -4.44 5.48 11.83
N LEU A 23 -4.07 6.54 11.15
CA LEU A 23 -4.29 6.65 9.71
C LEU A 23 -3.31 5.73 8.98
N ARG A 24 -3.81 5.02 7.99
CA ARG A 24 -2.98 4.08 7.22
C ARG A 24 -1.96 4.83 6.37
N TYR A 25 -0.75 4.36 6.41
CA TYR A 25 0.38 4.87 5.63
C TYR A 25 0.37 4.36 4.18
N ASP A 26 -0.12 3.14 3.98
CA ASP A 26 -0.06 2.38 2.74
C ASP A 26 -1.25 1.40 2.67
N LEU A 27 -1.50 0.80 1.52
CA LEU A 27 -2.57 -0.18 1.32
C LEU A 27 -2.10 -1.64 1.50
N THR A 28 -0.81 -1.88 1.68
CA THR A 28 -0.25 -3.23 1.81
C THR A 28 -0.72 -3.94 3.08
N VAL A 29 -0.68 -3.29 4.23
CA VAL A 29 -1.12 -3.88 5.50
C VAL A 29 -2.61 -4.28 5.48
N PRO A 30 -3.54 -3.42 5.01
CA PRO A 30 -4.94 -3.81 4.82
C PRO A 30 -5.11 -5.01 3.89
N LEU A 31 -4.36 -5.07 2.79
CA LEU A 31 -4.41 -6.21 1.85
C LEU A 31 -3.91 -7.49 2.50
N VAL A 32 -2.78 -7.46 3.17
CA VAL A 32 -2.20 -8.63 3.84
C VAL A 32 -3.14 -9.17 4.92
N ARG A 33 -3.75 -8.27 5.68
CA ARG A 33 -4.75 -8.65 6.68
C ARG A 33 -5.98 -9.31 6.04
N PHE A 34 -6.49 -8.73 4.97
CA PHE A 34 -7.62 -9.30 4.22
C PHE A 34 -7.27 -10.69 3.70
N TYR A 35 -6.10 -10.83 3.07
CA TYR A 35 -5.62 -12.10 2.53
C TYR A 35 -5.42 -13.16 3.63
N SER A 36 -4.84 -12.77 4.74
CA SER A 36 -4.63 -13.66 5.89
C SER A 36 -5.96 -14.22 6.44
N ASN A 37 -6.98 -13.37 6.50
CA ASN A 37 -8.29 -13.77 7.04
C ASN A 37 -9.15 -14.54 6.04
N ASN A 38 -8.93 -14.41 4.74
CA ASN A 38 -9.80 -14.93 3.70
C ASN A 38 -9.09 -15.86 2.70
N GLY A 39 -7.79 -16.08 2.84
CA GLY A 39 -6.96 -16.75 1.84
C GLY A 39 -7.47 -18.11 1.37
N ALA A 40 -8.10 -18.90 2.25
CA ALA A 40 -8.67 -20.20 1.91
C ALA A 40 -9.82 -20.11 0.87
N ASN A 41 -10.48 -18.97 0.78
CA ASN A 41 -11.62 -18.73 -0.11
C ASN A 41 -11.25 -17.88 -1.34
N LEU A 42 -9.99 -17.47 -1.45
CA LEU A 42 -9.52 -16.62 -2.55
C LEU A 42 -8.89 -17.47 -3.65
N PRO A 43 -8.93 -17.01 -4.91
CA PRO A 43 -8.23 -17.67 -6.00
C PRO A 43 -6.71 -17.64 -5.78
N ASN A 44 -6.01 -18.61 -6.35
CA ASN A 44 -4.55 -18.67 -6.33
C ASN A 44 -4.04 -18.78 -7.79
N PRO A 45 -3.27 -17.82 -8.30
CA PRO A 45 -2.83 -16.59 -7.63
C PRO A 45 -3.96 -15.61 -7.36
N PHE A 46 -3.82 -14.82 -6.30
CA PHE A 46 -4.76 -13.75 -5.96
C PHE A 46 -4.25 -12.42 -6.50
N LYS A 47 -5.06 -11.79 -7.34
CA LYS A 47 -4.76 -10.48 -7.94
C LYS A 47 -5.68 -9.43 -7.34
N ALA A 48 -5.09 -8.38 -6.81
CA ALA A 48 -5.82 -7.33 -6.12
C ALA A 48 -5.55 -5.96 -6.76
N LEU A 49 -6.60 -5.19 -6.89
CA LEU A 49 -6.55 -3.75 -7.16
C LEU A 49 -7.11 -3.03 -5.94
N GLN A 50 -6.33 -2.13 -5.37
CA GLN A 50 -6.74 -1.30 -4.25
C GLN A 50 -6.65 0.17 -4.64
N ILE A 51 -7.70 0.93 -4.35
CA ILE A 51 -7.73 2.37 -4.56
C ILE A 51 -8.25 3.00 -3.28
N GLY A 52 -7.49 3.92 -2.70
CA GLY A 52 -7.91 4.59 -1.50
C GLY A 52 -6.93 5.62 -0.98
N PRO A 53 -7.36 6.45 -0.02
CA PRO A 53 -6.51 7.45 0.57
C PRO A 53 -5.53 6.83 1.57
N VAL A 54 -4.33 7.39 1.61
CA VAL A 54 -3.28 7.09 2.58
C VAL A 54 -2.71 8.38 3.14
N TRP A 55 -2.04 8.30 4.28
CA TRP A 55 -1.51 9.45 5.01
C TRP A 55 -0.06 9.23 5.38
N ARG A 56 0.77 10.24 5.11
CA ARG A 56 2.19 10.25 5.47
C ARG A 56 2.56 11.58 6.10
N ALA A 57 3.43 11.53 7.10
CA ALA A 57 3.90 12.71 7.81
C ALA A 57 5.05 13.43 7.08
N ASP A 58 5.12 13.30 5.78
CA ASP A 58 6.13 13.95 4.95
C ASP A 58 6.02 15.48 5.05
N ARG A 59 7.17 16.17 4.90
CA ARG A 59 7.17 17.62 4.81
C ARG A 59 6.39 18.05 3.56
N PRO A 60 5.30 18.81 3.70
CA PRO A 60 4.50 19.27 2.56
C PRO A 60 5.33 20.12 1.61
N GLN A 61 5.20 19.83 0.31
CA GLN A 61 5.78 20.62 -0.76
C GLN A 61 4.95 20.43 -2.03
N ARG A 62 5.24 21.19 -3.07
CA ARG A 62 4.50 21.08 -4.34
C ARG A 62 4.55 19.64 -4.88
N GLY A 63 3.37 19.06 -5.10
CA GLY A 63 3.24 17.68 -5.56
C GLY A 63 3.41 16.61 -4.49
N ARG A 64 3.64 17.00 -3.21
CA ARG A 64 3.76 16.06 -2.10
C ARG A 64 2.84 16.49 -0.95
N TYR A 65 1.76 15.75 -0.79
CA TYR A 65 0.72 16.01 0.20
C TYR A 65 0.77 14.95 1.31
N ARG A 66 0.29 15.31 2.49
CA ARG A 66 0.17 14.35 3.61
C ARG A 66 -0.96 13.35 3.44
N GLN A 67 -1.99 13.72 2.69
CA GLN A 67 -3.05 12.82 2.25
C GLN A 67 -3.04 12.74 0.72
N PHE A 68 -3.05 11.54 0.19
CA PHE A 68 -3.16 11.29 -1.25
C PHE A 68 -3.79 9.93 -1.51
N TYR A 69 -4.21 9.70 -2.74
CA TYR A 69 -4.75 8.41 -3.17
C TYR A 69 -3.64 7.53 -3.74
N GLN A 70 -3.61 6.29 -3.29
CA GLN A 70 -2.84 5.23 -3.95
C GLN A 70 -3.76 4.40 -4.84
N CYS A 71 -3.21 3.92 -5.94
CA CYS A 71 -3.79 2.91 -6.81
C CYS A 71 -2.76 1.78 -6.90
N ASP A 72 -2.95 0.74 -6.12
CA ASP A 72 -2.03 -0.36 -5.97
C ASP A 72 -2.54 -1.61 -6.67
N ILE A 73 -1.64 -2.31 -7.34
CA ILE A 73 -1.88 -3.62 -7.94
C ILE A 73 -0.92 -4.63 -7.34
N ASP A 74 -1.47 -5.74 -6.85
CA ASP A 74 -0.73 -6.79 -6.17
C ASP A 74 -1.09 -8.16 -6.71
N ILE A 75 -0.09 -9.04 -6.78
CA ILE A 75 -0.27 -10.45 -7.11
C ILE A 75 0.34 -11.29 -6.00
N LEU A 76 -0.46 -12.14 -5.38
CA LEU A 76 -0.08 -13.01 -4.28
C LEU A 76 -0.22 -14.48 -4.72
N GLY A 77 0.81 -15.28 -4.45
CA GLY A 77 0.77 -16.71 -4.70
C GLY A 77 1.34 -17.16 -6.05
N GLU A 78 1.95 -16.27 -6.83
CA GLU A 78 2.70 -16.63 -8.05
C GLU A 78 4.21 -16.61 -7.77
N PRO A 79 4.89 -17.76 -7.73
CA PRO A 79 6.32 -17.83 -7.40
C PRO A 79 7.25 -17.52 -8.57
N SER A 80 6.74 -17.44 -9.79
CA SER A 80 7.53 -17.18 -11.00
C SER A 80 7.57 -15.70 -11.37
N ASN A 81 8.43 -15.35 -12.31
CA ASN A 81 8.53 -13.99 -12.84
C ASN A 81 7.30 -13.53 -13.65
N LEU A 82 6.30 -14.40 -13.82
CA LEU A 82 5.05 -14.06 -14.51
C LEU A 82 4.32 -12.92 -13.79
N ALA A 83 4.40 -12.88 -12.46
CA ALA A 83 3.79 -11.79 -11.67
C ALA A 83 4.41 -10.44 -12.03
N GLU A 84 5.73 -10.35 -12.05
CA GLU A 84 6.44 -9.11 -12.40
C GLU A 84 6.14 -8.67 -13.83
N ILE A 85 6.14 -9.61 -14.78
CA ILE A 85 5.81 -9.34 -16.19
C ILE A 85 4.40 -8.77 -16.30
N GLU A 86 3.43 -9.36 -15.61
CA GLU A 86 2.04 -8.90 -15.63
C GLU A 86 1.89 -7.51 -15.01
N LEU A 87 2.57 -7.23 -13.89
CA LEU A 87 2.54 -5.92 -13.24
C LEU A 87 3.15 -4.83 -14.12
N ILE A 88 4.25 -5.12 -14.79
CA ILE A 88 4.88 -4.19 -15.75
C ILE A 88 3.91 -3.91 -16.91
N LEU A 89 3.31 -4.94 -17.49
CA LEU A 89 2.35 -4.80 -18.58
C LEU A 89 1.12 -3.99 -18.15
N ALA A 90 0.56 -4.28 -16.97
CA ALA A 90 -0.58 -3.55 -16.44
C ALA A 90 -0.25 -2.07 -16.22
N THR A 91 0.91 -1.78 -15.66
CA THR A 91 1.36 -0.41 -15.39
C THR A 91 1.56 0.38 -16.68
N THR A 92 2.28 -0.19 -17.65
CA THR A 92 2.53 0.47 -18.94
C THR A 92 1.24 0.71 -19.72
N THR A 93 0.35 -0.27 -19.74
CA THR A 93 -0.94 -0.16 -20.41
C THR A 93 -1.81 0.92 -19.77
N THR A 94 -1.86 0.96 -18.44
CA THR A 94 -2.65 1.96 -17.70
C THR A 94 -2.14 3.37 -17.94
N LEU A 95 -0.83 3.60 -17.82
CA LEU A 95 -0.23 4.91 -18.08
C LEU A 95 -0.45 5.37 -19.53
N GLY A 96 -0.32 4.43 -20.49
CA GLY A 96 -0.59 4.72 -21.89
C GLY A 96 -2.05 5.12 -22.14
N LYS A 97 -3.01 4.42 -21.52
CA LYS A 97 -4.44 4.77 -21.60
C LYS A 97 -4.77 6.10 -20.94
N LEU A 98 -4.03 6.51 -19.92
CA LEU A 98 -4.15 7.81 -19.29
C LEU A 98 -3.53 8.95 -20.13
N GLY A 99 -2.88 8.63 -21.23
CA GLY A 99 -2.31 9.60 -22.17
C GLY A 99 -0.85 9.96 -21.89
N PHE A 100 -0.20 9.31 -20.95
CA PHE A 100 1.24 9.50 -20.73
C PHE A 100 2.05 8.91 -21.88
N LYS A 101 3.04 9.66 -22.34
CA LYS A 101 3.98 9.26 -23.40
C LYS A 101 5.41 9.53 -22.94
N GLY A 102 6.34 8.73 -23.44
CA GLY A 102 7.76 8.94 -23.16
C GLY A 102 8.20 8.64 -21.72
N PHE A 103 7.41 7.89 -20.96
CA PHE A 103 7.83 7.39 -19.66
C PHE A 103 8.71 6.13 -19.81
N GLU A 104 9.54 5.88 -18.83
CA GLU A 104 10.35 4.66 -18.74
C GLU A 104 10.03 3.89 -17.47
N ILE A 105 10.11 2.56 -17.54
CA ILE A 105 10.02 1.69 -16.37
C ILE A 105 11.41 1.21 -16.02
N ARG A 106 11.89 1.57 -14.84
CA ARG A 106 13.17 1.12 -14.31
C ARG A 106 12.98 -0.12 -13.47
N ILE A 107 13.69 -1.17 -13.82
CA ILE A 107 13.63 -2.47 -13.16
C ILE A 107 15.00 -2.76 -12.54
N ASN A 108 15.00 -3.33 -11.36
CA ASN A 108 16.20 -3.78 -10.69
C ASN A 108 15.98 -5.15 -10.06
N GLU A 109 17.07 -5.88 -9.85
CA GLU A 109 17.06 -7.18 -9.18
C GLU A 109 17.94 -7.11 -7.94
N ARG A 110 17.37 -7.42 -6.79
CA ARG A 110 18.06 -7.32 -5.50
C ARG A 110 19.33 -8.17 -5.42
N ARG A 111 19.38 -9.29 -6.15
CA ARG A 111 20.57 -10.18 -6.19
C ARG A 111 21.74 -9.57 -6.96
N ILE A 112 21.49 -8.50 -7.73
CA ILE A 112 22.52 -7.78 -8.49
C ILE A 112 23.08 -6.61 -7.68
N LEU A 113 22.32 -6.10 -6.71
CA LEU A 113 22.72 -5.03 -5.79
C LEU A 113 23.53 -5.57 -4.64
#